data_da39486931f7b76f239c71e4604df0e1
#
_entry.id   da39486931f7b76f239c71e4604df0e1
#
_cell.length_a   1.000
_cell.length_b   1.000
_cell.length_c   1.000
_cell.angle_alpha   90.00
_cell.angle_beta   90.00
_cell.angle_gamma   90.00
#
_symmetry.space_group_name_H-M   'P 1'
#
loop_
_entity.id
_entity.type
_entity.pdbx_description
1 polymer ?
#
loop_
_entity_poly.entity_id
_entity_poly.type
_entity_poly.pdbx_seq_one_letter_code
_entity_poly.pdbx_strand_id
1 'polypeptide(L)'
;MSVSAVVVTYNRLPMLKEVIAALQASETPVDNIIVVDNKSNADTQEYLTSLGDQIRYVRLEENIGGAGGFNKGIRYFMEETVYDYVWLMDDDTVPTPTALAELVGSAAKVDNKFGFLSSDVRWTDNSRAKMNLPFPIDRFKKIPLDATEMEQLRNATFVSVMFSREVVDKIGLPVKEFFIWGDDIEYTERAARVYPGYMVPTSRVIHKMAQNVESNVSLDSIDRVPRYFYAFRNRMYFSRNRGFVRFLRAHIRIAYEAAMIFFNGQPKKMLRLKMVLKGVTTGWFFKPKVEFAKNKAKG
;
A
#
# COMPACT_ATOMS: atom_id res chain seq x y z
N MET A 1 6.75 -19.02 12.96
CA MET A 1 6.52 -17.91 12.01
C MET A 1 5.92 -16.77 12.80
N SER A 2 6.62 -15.68 12.90
CA SER A 2 6.21 -14.52 13.71
C SER A 2 5.92 -13.33 12.81
N VAL A 3 4.85 -12.55 13.12
CA VAL A 3 4.32 -11.50 12.23
C VAL A 3 4.20 -10.17 12.98
N SER A 4 4.79 -9.12 12.41
CA SER A 4 4.51 -7.73 12.79
C SER A 4 3.52 -7.12 11.82
N ALA A 5 2.39 -6.59 12.31
CA ALA A 5 1.54 -5.72 11.51
C ALA A 5 2.06 -4.28 11.55
N VAL A 6 2.02 -3.57 10.42
CA VAL A 6 2.30 -2.14 10.33
C VAL A 6 1.05 -1.43 9.84
N VAL A 7 0.52 -0.52 10.65
CA VAL A 7 -0.64 0.32 10.33
C VAL A 7 -0.17 1.77 10.22
N VAL A 8 -0.48 2.43 9.11
CA VAL A 8 -0.17 3.86 8.92
C VAL A 8 -1.44 4.68 9.05
N THR A 9 -1.43 5.71 9.90
CA THR A 9 -2.63 6.52 10.16
C THR A 9 -2.38 8.03 10.03
N TYR A 10 -3.44 8.76 9.64
CA TYR A 10 -3.49 10.21 9.67
C TYR A 10 -4.92 10.71 9.86
N ASN A 11 -5.26 11.18 11.09
CA ASN A 11 -6.56 11.81 11.42
C ASN A 11 -7.80 10.93 11.15
N ARG A 12 -7.71 9.60 11.36
CA ARG A 12 -8.80 8.64 11.12
C ARG A 12 -9.09 7.77 12.34
N LEU A 13 -9.10 8.36 13.53
CA LEU A 13 -9.24 7.65 14.80
C LEU A 13 -10.37 6.60 14.85
N PRO A 14 -11.62 6.85 14.37
CA PRO A 14 -12.67 5.82 14.42
C PRO A 14 -12.31 4.56 13.65
N MET A 15 -11.77 4.67 12.44
CA MET A 15 -11.37 3.53 11.61
C MET A 15 -10.14 2.82 12.17
N LEU A 16 -9.14 3.59 12.63
CA LEU A 16 -7.95 3.04 13.28
C LEU A 16 -8.29 2.14 14.48
N LYS A 17 -9.27 2.56 15.31
CA LYS A 17 -9.75 1.73 16.44
C LYS A 17 -10.28 0.38 15.98
N GLU A 18 -11.04 0.36 14.88
CA GLU A 18 -11.56 -0.90 14.33
C GLU A 18 -10.46 -1.79 13.79
N VAL A 19 -9.45 -1.21 13.11
CA VAL A 19 -8.31 -1.96 12.58
C VAL A 19 -7.48 -2.58 13.72
N ILE A 20 -7.16 -1.80 14.75
CA ILE A 20 -6.40 -2.32 15.92
C ILE A 20 -7.19 -3.43 16.62
N ALA A 21 -8.49 -3.23 16.85
CA ALA A 21 -9.34 -4.25 17.47
C ALA A 21 -9.41 -5.55 16.63
N ALA A 22 -9.50 -5.42 15.28
CA ALA A 22 -9.52 -6.58 14.39
C ALA A 22 -8.18 -7.33 14.40
N LEU A 23 -7.05 -6.61 14.45
CA LEU A 23 -5.72 -7.23 14.58
C LEU A 23 -5.56 -7.98 15.91
N GLN A 24 -6.06 -7.41 17.01
CA GLN A 24 -6.03 -8.04 18.33
C GLN A 24 -6.96 -9.26 18.44
N ALA A 25 -8.05 -9.27 17.65
CA ALA A 25 -9.03 -10.35 17.58
C ALA A 25 -8.71 -11.42 16.52
N SER A 26 -7.55 -11.35 15.86
CA SER A 26 -7.13 -12.32 14.85
C SER A 26 -7.00 -13.73 15.44
N GLU A 27 -7.53 -14.77 14.75
CA GLU A 27 -7.41 -16.16 15.17
C GLU A 27 -5.96 -16.64 15.25
N THR A 28 -5.12 -16.19 14.32
CA THR A 28 -3.66 -16.33 14.45
C THR A 28 -3.14 -15.05 15.09
N PRO A 29 -2.45 -15.14 16.24
CA PRO A 29 -1.95 -13.96 16.94
C PRO A 29 -1.03 -13.11 16.05
N VAL A 30 -1.24 -11.80 16.07
CA VAL A 30 -0.28 -10.82 15.54
C VAL A 30 0.72 -10.54 16.65
N ASP A 31 1.98 -10.98 16.46
CA ASP A 31 3.01 -10.93 17.51
C ASP A 31 3.39 -9.50 17.90
N ASN A 32 3.20 -8.54 16.98
CA ASN A 32 3.52 -7.14 17.20
C ASN A 32 2.70 -6.24 16.28
N ILE A 33 2.13 -5.16 16.82
CA ILE A 33 1.38 -4.16 16.07
C ILE A 33 2.16 -2.84 16.14
N ILE A 34 2.70 -2.39 15.00
CA ILE A 34 3.41 -1.12 14.87
C ILE A 34 2.42 -0.12 14.26
N VAL A 35 2.09 0.94 14.98
CA VAL A 35 1.24 2.02 14.47
C VAL A 35 2.10 3.24 14.20
N VAL A 36 2.18 3.63 12.92
CA VAL A 36 2.89 4.84 12.47
C VAL A 36 1.88 5.97 12.30
N ASP A 37 1.96 6.95 13.18
CA ASP A 37 1.10 8.13 13.18
C ASP A 37 1.78 9.30 12.44
N ASN A 38 1.24 9.66 11.29
CA ASN A 38 1.69 10.77 10.45
C ASN A 38 1.34 12.15 11.03
N LYS A 39 1.57 12.36 12.35
CA LYS A 39 1.23 13.62 13.03
C LYS A 39 -0.27 13.89 13.05
N SER A 40 -1.06 12.92 13.50
CA SER A 40 -2.50 13.12 13.71
C SER A 40 -2.80 14.11 14.83
N ASN A 41 -4.07 14.49 14.96
CA ASN A 41 -4.60 15.35 16.01
C ASN A 41 -4.42 14.75 17.43
N ALA A 42 -4.73 15.55 18.45
CA ALA A 42 -4.56 15.18 19.85
C ALA A 42 -5.35 13.93 20.23
N ASP A 43 -6.61 13.79 19.79
CA ASP A 43 -7.47 12.65 20.12
C ASP A 43 -6.84 11.31 19.67
N THR A 44 -6.26 11.29 18.47
CA THR A 44 -5.56 10.12 17.94
C THR A 44 -4.30 9.83 18.74
N GLN A 45 -3.54 10.86 19.10
CA GLN A 45 -2.34 10.72 19.90
C GLN A 45 -2.66 10.17 21.29
N GLU A 46 -3.65 10.72 21.98
CA GLU A 46 -4.08 10.29 23.31
C GLU A 46 -4.53 8.83 23.31
N TYR A 47 -5.35 8.45 22.32
CA TYR A 47 -5.77 7.07 22.15
C TYR A 47 -4.58 6.12 21.96
N LEU A 48 -3.67 6.41 21.03
CA LEU A 48 -2.52 5.55 20.77
C LEU A 48 -1.58 5.47 21.98
N THR A 49 -1.40 6.57 22.70
CA THR A 49 -0.63 6.58 23.94
C THR A 49 -1.28 5.73 25.04
N SER A 50 -2.62 5.75 25.12
CA SER A 50 -3.36 4.97 26.13
C SER A 50 -3.27 3.45 25.92
N LEU A 51 -2.93 2.97 24.73
CA LEU A 51 -2.76 1.54 24.45
C LEU A 51 -1.46 0.96 25.05
N GLY A 52 -0.49 1.79 25.43
CA GLY A 52 0.74 1.35 26.07
C GLY A 52 1.45 0.24 25.31
N ASP A 53 1.77 -0.86 26.01
CA ASP A 53 2.53 -1.99 25.44
C ASP A 53 1.72 -2.88 24.47
N GLN A 54 0.42 -2.63 24.28
CA GLN A 54 -0.39 -3.38 23.33
C GLN A 54 0.03 -3.12 21.87
N ILE A 55 0.69 -1.97 21.63
CA ILE A 55 1.20 -1.58 20.32
C ILE A 55 2.60 -0.98 20.43
N ARG A 56 3.29 -0.86 19.28
CA ARG A 56 4.49 -0.03 19.13
C ARG A 56 4.10 1.27 18.44
N TYR A 57 3.92 2.31 19.23
CA TYR A 57 3.51 3.63 18.75
C TYR A 57 4.71 4.42 18.22
N VAL A 58 4.68 4.77 16.93
CA VAL A 58 5.71 5.56 16.24
C VAL A 58 5.07 6.84 15.73
N ARG A 59 5.24 7.96 16.47
CA ARG A 59 4.76 9.27 16.05
C ARG A 59 5.78 10.00 15.20
N LEU A 60 5.35 10.55 14.07
CA LEU A 60 6.19 11.38 13.20
C LEU A 60 6.08 12.86 13.58
N GLU A 61 7.12 13.64 13.28
CA GLU A 61 7.17 15.08 13.54
C GLU A 61 6.29 15.87 12.55
N GLU A 62 6.03 15.32 11.37
CA GLU A 62 5.19 15.90 10.32
C GLU A 62 4.51 14.80 9.49
N ASN A 63 3.48 15.18 8.71
CA ASN A 63 2.86 14.28 7.76
C ASN A 63 3.73 14.13 6.50
N ILE A 64 4.40 12.99 6.40
CA ILE A 64 5.25 12.62 5.25
C ILE A 64 4.54 11.69 4.25
N GLY A 65 3.21 11.60 4.33
CA GLY A 65 2.36 10.77 3.47
C GLY A 65 2.40 9.27 3.80
N GLY A 66 1.55 8.49 3.14
CA GLY A 66 1.49 7.04 3.32
C GLY A 66 2.82 6.35 3.02
N ALA A 67 3.45 6.73 1.90
CA ALA A 67 4.76 6.18 1.50
C ALA A 67 5.84 6.37 2.57
N GLY A 68 5.90 7.56 3.17
CA GLY A 68 6.81 7.85 4.28
C GLY A 68 6.46 7.09 5.54
N GLY A 69 5.17 6.96 5.84
CA GLY A 69 4.67 6.17 6.98
C GLY A 69 5.08 4.70 6.87
N PHE A 70 4.82 4.06 5.72
CA PHE A 70 5.25 2.68 5.47
C PHE A 70 6.76 2.50 5.48
N ASN A 71 7.53 3.45 4.93
CA ASN A 71 9.00 3.44 5.04
C ASN A 71 9.43 3.40 6.52
N LYS A 72 8.85 4.24 7.37
CA LYS A 72 9.17 4.28 8.81
C LYS A 72 8.74 3.01 9.55
N GLY A 73 7.55 2.48 9.26
CA GLY A 73 7.04 1.26 9.88
C GLY A 73 7.89 0.03 9.53
N ILE A 74 8.24 -0.14 8.24
CA ILE A 74 9.10 -1.24 7.80
C ILE A 74 10.53 -1.06 8.34
N ARG A 75 11.06 0.17 8.42
CA ARG A 75 12.34 0.44 9.05
C ARG A 75 12.32 0.00 10.52
N TYR A 76 11.28 0.38 11.28
CA TYR A 76 11.13 -0.06 12.67
C TYR A 76 11.09 -1.59 12.77
N PHE A 77 10.31 -2.26 11.91
CA PHE A 77 10.29 -3.72 11.83
C PHE A 77 11.69 -4.31 11.64
N MET A 78 12.48 -3.78 10.73
CA MET A 78 13.83 -4.29 10.43
C MET A 78 14.83 -4.03 11.54
N GLU A 79 14.81 -2.82 12.11
CA GLU A 79 15.85 -2.32 13.04
C GLU A 79 15.54 -2.64 14.50
N GLU A 80 14.25 -2.76 14.88
CA GLU A 80 13.84 -2.89 16.28
C GLU A 80 13.23 -4.26 16.62
N THR A 81 12.93 -5.09 15.63
CA THR A 81 12.34 -6.43 15.85
C THR A 81 13.14 -7.54 15.20
N VAL A 82 12.78 -8.80 15.51
CA VAL A 82 13.37 -10.01 14.90
C VAL A 82 12.32 -10.91 14.24
N TYR A 83 11.06 -10.43 14.10
CA TYR A 83 9.97 -11.18 13.52
C TYR A 83 10.22 -11.54 12.05
N ASP A 84 9.60 -12.64 11.57
CA ASP A 84 9.84 -13.22 10.25
C ASP A 84 9.17 -12.43 9.13
N TYR A 85 7.97 -11.90 9.38
CA TYR A 85 7.12 -11.25 8.39
C TYR A 85 6.64 -9.88 8.85
N VAL A 86 6.47 -8.97 7.88
CA VAL A 86 5.78 -7.69 8.06
C VAL A 86 4.50 -7.67 7.21
N TRP A 87 3.36 -7.37 7.85
CA TRP A 87 2.05 -7.26 7.22
C TRP A 87 1.61 -5.79 7.23
N LEU A 88 1.50 -5.18 6.04
CA LEU A 88 1.21 -3.75 5.87
C LEU A 88 -0.27 -3.52 5.61
N MET A 89 -0.83 -2.47 6.20
CA MET A 89 -2.20 -2.03 5.94
C MET A 89 -2.43 -0.56 6.27
N ASP A 90 -3.45 0.03 5.62
CA ASP A 90 -3.97 1.36 5.95
C ASP A 90 -4.88 1.33 7.19
N ASP A 91 -5.13 2.50 7.78
CA ASP A 91 -5.97 2.69 8.97
C ASP A 91 -7.47 2.50 8.76
N ASP A 92 -7.90 2.19 7.51
CA ASP A 92 -9.27 1.88 7.12
C ASP A 92 -9.41 0.45 6.54
N THR A 93 -8.42 -0.39 6.78
CA THR A 93 -8.37 -1.80 6.35
C THR A 93 -8.65 -2.73 7.53
N VAL A 94 -9.83 -3.33 7.57
CA VAL A 94 -10.24 -4.23 8.66
C VAL A 94 -10.05 -5.69 8.20
N PRO A 95 -9.09 -6.44 8.75
CA PRO A 95 -8.91 -7.85 8.42
C PRO A 95 -10.02 -8.71 9.02
N THR A 96 -10.41 -9.77 8.30
CA THR A 96 -11.25 -10.83 8.89
C THR A 96 -10.44 -11.64 9.92
N PRO A 97 -11.07 -12.32 10.88
CA PRO A 97 -10.36 -13.08 11.92
C PRO A 97 -9.37 -14.11 11.37
N THR A 98 -9.66 -14.71 10.21
CA THR A 98 -8.83 -15.73 9.55
C THR A 98 -7.77 -15.16 8.58
N ALA A 99 -7.79 -13.85 8.30
CA ALA A 99 -6.98 -13.25 7.23
C ALA A 99 -5.47 -13.55 7.37
N LEU A 100 -4.94 -13.43 8.58
CA LEU A 100 -3.52 -13.70 8.85
C LEU A 100 -3.20 -15.20 8.75
N ALA A 101 -4.08 -16.08 9.26
CA ALA A 101 -3.92 -17.53 9.14
C ALA A 101 -3.77 -17.97 7.69
N GLU A 102 -4.60 -17.42 6.80
CA GLU A 102 -4.57 -17.70 5.36
C GLU A 102 -3.28 -17.21 4.69
N LEU A 103 -2.77 -16.02 5.06
CA LEU A 103 -1.48 -15.52 4.56
C LEU A 103 -0.33 -16.40 5.00
N VAL A 104 -0.26 -16.75 6.29
CA VAL A 104 0.80 -17.58 6.86
C VAL A 104 0.75 -19.00 6.29
N GLY A 105 -0.45 -19.59 6.18
CA GLY A 105 -0.64 -20.90 5.55
C GLY A 105 -0.23 -20.91 4.07
N SER A 106 -0.49 -19.81 3.37
CA SER A 106 -0.09 -19.66 1.95
C SER A 106 1.41 -19.45 1.79
N ALA A 107 2.09 -18.79 2.73
CA ALA A 107 3.54 -18.68 2.74
C ALA A 107 4.21 -20.08 2.80
N ALA A 108 3.67 -20.97 3.64
CA ALA A 108 4.16 -22.35 3.74
C ALA A 108 3.99 -23.13 2.43
N LYS A 109 2.90 -22.92 1.68
CA LYS A 109 2.65 -23.60 0.39
C LYS A 109 3.68 -23.28 -0.70
N VAL A 110 4.42 -22.18 -0.56
CA VAL A 110 5.49 -21.75 -1.47
C VAL A 110 6.88 -21.77 -0.81
N ASP A 111 7.07 -22.63 0.20
CA ASP A 111 8.34 -22.79 0.94
C ASP A 111 8.90 -21.46 1.47
N ASN A 112 8.03 -20.51 1.82
CA ASN A 112 8.35 -19.14 2.23
C ASN A 112 9.10 -18.30 1.19
N LYS A 113 9.11 -18.75 -0.08
CA LYS A 113 9.76 -18.06 -1.21
C LYS A 113 8.73 -17.28 -2.03
N PHE A 114 8.32 -16.14 -1.50
CA PHE A 114 7.39 -15.20 -2.14
C PHE A 114 7.93 -13.77 -2.09
N GLY A 115 7.67 -13.00 -3.13
CA GLY A 115 7.98 -11.57 -3.15
C GLY A 115 7.02 -10.80 -2.25
N PHE A 116 5.74 -11.10 -2.38
CA PHE A 116 4.67 -10.61 -1.49
C PHE A 116 3.47 -11.54 -1.52
N LEU A 117 2.68 -11.53 -0.44
CA LEU A 117 1.35 -12.12 -0.38
C LEU A 117 0.34 -11.01 -0.09
N SER A 118 -0.68 -10.85 -0.93
CA SER A 118 -1.76 -9.88 -0.73
C SER A 118 -3.09 -10.56 -0.46
N SER A 119 -3.90 -9.97 0.41
CA SER A 119 -5.27 -10.41 0.65
C SER A 119 -6.21 -10.02 -0.49
N ASP A 120 -7.39 -10.66 -0.57
CA ASP A 120 -8.51 -10.22 -1.38
C ASP A 120 -9.19 -9.02 -0.69
N VAL A 121 -9.04 -7.85 -1.27
CA VAL A 121 -9.54 -6.60 -0.70
C VAL A 121 -10.99 -6.39 -1.12
N ARG A 122 -11.90 -6.41 -0.15
CA ARG A 122 -13.33 -6.20 -0.34
C ARG A 122 -13.76 -4.82 0.12
N TRP A 123 -14.80 -4.30 -0.49
CA TRP A 123 -15.52 -3.15 0.02
C TRP A 123 -16.62 -3.59 0.99
N THR A 124 -17.29 -2.66 1.64
CA THR A 124 -18.29 -2.90 2.69
C THR A 124 -19.50 -3.72 2.25
N ASP A 125 -19.80 -3.80 0.94
CA ASP A 125 -20.86 -4.62 0.33
C ASP A 125 -20.35 -6.01 -0.14
N ASN A 126 -19.13 -6.38 0.25
CA ASN A 126 -18.44 -7.60 -0.18
C ASN A 126 -18.05 -7.67 -1.67
N SER A 127 -18.27 -6.62 -2.46
CA SER A 127 -17.64 -6.50 -3.78
C SER A 127 -16.16 -6.20 -3.66
N ARG A 128 -15.36 -6.43 -4.71
CA ARG A 128 -13.96 -6.01 -4.69
C ARG A 128 -13.83 -4.50 -4.62
N ALA A 129 -12.90 -4.04 -3.79
CA ALA A 129 -12.54 -2.63 -3.72
C ALA A 129 -11.89 -2.20 -5.05
N LYS A 130 -12.54 -1.28 -5.79
CA LYS A 130 -12.11 -0.87 -7.13
C LYS A 130 -10.72 -0.23 -7.18
N MET A 131 -10.29 0.41 -6.09
CA MET A 131 -8.93 0.96 -5.98
C MET A 131 -7.86 -0.12 -5.79
N ASN A 132 -8.26 -1.34 -5.38
CA ASN A 132 -7.36 -2.42 -4.99
C ASN A 132 -7.58 -3.69 -5.81
N LEU A 133 -8.06 -3.54 -7.05
CA LEU A 133 -8.23 -4.69 -7.93
C LEU A 133 -6.89 -5.41 -8.15
N PRO A 134 -6.87 -6.75 -8.08
CA PRO A 134 -5.66 -7.50 -8.32
C PRO A 134 -5.18 -7.35 -9.78
N PHE A 135 -3.86 -7.33 -9.98
CA PHE A 135 -3.22 -7.26 -11.30
C PHE A 135 -2.49 -8.58 -11.61
N PRO A 136 -3.18 -9.59 -12.18
CA PRO A 136 -2.55 -10.85 -12.56
C PRO A 136 -1.39 -10.68 -13.55
N ILE A 137 -0.45 -11.62 -13.55
CA ILE A 137 0.62 -11.68 -14.57
C ILE A 137 0.00 -11.81 -15.96
N ASP A 138 -0.96 -12.73 -16.12
CA ASP A 138 -1.83 -12.74 -17.29
C ASP A 138 -2.87 -11.63 -17.18
N ARG A 139 -2.68 -10.57 -17.93
CA ARG A 139 -3.52 -9.36 -17.93
C ARG A 139 -4.98 -9.61 -18.37
N PHE A 140 -5.25 -10.74 -19.01
CA PHE A 140 -6.59 -11.12 -19.47
C PHE A 140 -7.32 -12.00 -18.46
N LYS A 141 -6.61 -12.55 -17.49
CA LYS A 141 -7.19 -13.39 -16.46
C LYS A 141 -8.02 -12.54 -15.50
N LYS A 142 -9.26 -12.96 -15.30
CA LYS A 142 -10.14 -12.42 -14.24
C LYS A 142 -10.14 -13.42 -13.08
N ILE A 143 -9.82 -12.95 -11.89
CA ILE A 143 -9.89 -13.78 -10.68
C ILE A 143 -11.33 -13.75 -10.17
N PRO A 144 -12.04 -14.89 -10.09
CA PRO A 144 -13.40 -14.94 -9.54
C PRO A 144 -13.45 -14.46 -8.09
N LEU A 145 -14.63 -14.00 -7.63
CA LEU A 145 -14.83 -13.57 -6.24
C LEU A 145 -14.75 -14.74 -5.24
N ASP A 146 -15.08 -15.92 -5.69
CA ASP A 146 -15.07 -17.18 -4.94
C ASP A 146 -13.81 -18.02 -5.18
N ALA A 147 -12.77 -17.43 -5.78
CA ALA A 147 -11.49 -18.11 -5.96
C ALA A 147 -10.92 -18.56 -4.61
N THR A 148 -10.30 -19.74 -4.59
CA THR A 148 -9.64 -20.31 -3.41
C THR A 148 -8.14 -20.52 -3.63
N GLU A 149 -7.71 -20.66 -4.88
CA GLU A 149 -6.32 -20.88 -5.24
C GLU A 149 -5.55 -19.56 -5.34
N MET A 150 -4.29 -19.60 -4.91
CA MET A 150 -3.40 -18.44 -5.04
C MET A 150 -3.23 -18.05 -6.51
N GLU A 151 -3.24 -16.75 -6.76
CA GLU A 151 -3.03 -16.22 -8.11
C GLU A 151 -1.79 -15.34 -8.17
N GLN A 152 -0.92 -15.60 -9.13
CA GLN A 152 0.30 -14.80 -9.29
C GLN A 152 -0.02 -13.40 -9.80
N LEU A 153 0.44 -12.40 -9.05
CA LEU A 153 0.24 -11.00 -9.34
C LEU A 153 1.52 -10.31 -9.81
N ARG A 154 1.33 -9.25 -10.58
CA ARG A 154 2.39 -8.33 -10.97
C ARG A 154 2.75 -7.36 -9.85
N ASN A 155 1.75 -6.83 -9.17
CA ASN A 155 1.86 -5.92 -8.04
C ASN A 155 0.60 -5.99 -7.17
N ALA A 156 0.67 -5.38 -5.99
CA ALA A 156 -0.45 -5.25 -5.05
C ALA A 156 -0.40 -3.87 -4.38
N THR A 157 -1.45 -3.52 -3.65
CA THR A 157 -1.53 -2.29 -2.84
C THR A 157 -1.19 -2.57 -1.38
N PHE A 158 -0.77 -1.54 -0.62
CA PHE A 158 -0.46 -1.65 0.81
C PHE A 158 -1.71 -1.77 1.70
N VAL A 159 -2.88 -1.91 1.12
CA VAL A 159 -4.13 -2.13 1.88
C VAL A 159 -4.11 -3.44 2.66
N SER A 160 -3.51 -4.51 2.14
CA SER A 160 -3.16 -5.72 2.90
C SER A 160 -2.12 -6.51 2.12
N VAL A 161 -0.86 -6.38 2.50
CA VAL A 161 0.24 -7.09 1.84
C VAL A 161 1.30 -7.51 2.85
N MET A 162 1.75 -8.77 2.76
CA MET A 162 2.77 -9.35 3.64
C MET A 162 4.07 -9.59 2.88
N PHE A 163 5.19 -9.28 3.53
CA PHE A 163 6.55 -9.53 3.05
C PHE A 163 7.35 -10.31 4.08
N SER A 164 8.28 -11.16 3.61
CA SER A 164 9.27 -11.75 4.48
C SER A 164 10.39 -10.74 4.80
N ARG A 165 11.00 -10.87 5.99
CA ARG A 165 12.17 -10.09 6.38
C ARG A 165 13.31 -10.22 5.35
N GLU A 166 13.51 -11.42 4.81
CA GLU A 166 14.51 -11.68 3.78
C GLU A 166 14.27 -10.83 2.52
N VAL A 167 13.03 -10.74 2.06
CA VAL A 167 12.69 -9.93 0.89
C VAL A 167 12.91 -8.45 1.18
N VAL A 168 12.46 -7.94 2.33
CA VAL A 168 12.69 -6.55 2.74
C VAL A 168 14.18 -6.22 2.79
N ASP A 169 14.99 -7.11 3.35
CA ASP A 169 16.45 -6.96 3.43
C ASP A 169 17.10 -6.84 2.04
N LYS A 170 16.63 -7.62 1.07
CA LYS A 170 17.12 -7.61 -0.33
C LYS A 170 16.69 -6.38 -1.13
N ILE A 171 15.45 -5.92 -0.93
CA ILE A 171 14.89 -4.85 -1.78
C ILE A 171 14.97 -3.45 -1.12
N GLY A 172 15.29 -3.36 0.18
CA GLY A 172 15.26 -2.10 0.94
C GLY A 172 13.84 -1.63 1.26
N LEU A 173 13.70 -0.35 1.55
CA LEU A 173 12.46 0.27 2.01
C LEU A 173 11.64 0.88 0.87
N PRO A 174 10.31 1.09 1.06
CA PRO A 174 9.51 1.90 0.14
C PRO A 174 10.12 3.30 -0.05
N VAL A 175 9.99 3.84 -1.24
CA VAL A 175 10.49 5.18 -1.57
C VAL A 175 9.62 6.24 -0.89
N LYS A 176 10.10 6.80 0.23
CA LYS A 176 9.34 7.77 1.06
C LYS A 176 8.94 9.05 0.32
N GLU A 177 9.77 9.48 -0.64
CA GLU A 177 9.54 10.66 -1.46
C GLU A 177 8.30 10.52 -2.36
N PHE A 178 7.73 9.33 -2.53
CA PHE A 178 6.48 9.16 -3.26
C PHE A 178 5.31 9.88 -2.59
N PHE A 179 5.37 10.05 -1.29
CA PHE A 179 4.36 10.69 -0.45
C PHE A 179 3.02 9.92 -0.45
N ILE A 180 2.39 9.75 -1.62
CA ILE A 180 1.14 9.00 -1.79
C ILE A 180 1.03 8.50 -3.24
N TRP A 181 0.41 7.32 -3.41
CA TRP A 181 0.11 6.64 -4.68
C TRP A 181 1.33 6.17 -5.50
N GLY A 182 1.36 4.89 -5.73
CA GLY A 182 2.35 4.21 -6.57
C GLY A 182 3.59 3.74 -5.83
N ASP A 183 3.75 4.06 -4.55
CA ASP A 183 4.74 3.51 -3.64
C ASP A 183 4.55 1.99 -3.45
N ASP A 184 3.30 1.57 -3.27
CA ASP A 184 2.84 0.20 -3.21
C ASP A 184 3.16 -0.58 -4.50
N ILE A 185 2.81 -0.01 -5.65
CA ILE A 185 3.08 -0.61 -6.96
C ILE A 185 4.59 -0.77 -7.19
N GLU A 186 5.39 0.25 -6.90
CA GLU A 186 6.84 0.20 -7.05
C GLU A 186 7.47 -0.84 -6.14
N TYR A 187 7.05 -0.84 -4.87
CA TYR A 187 7.62 -1.72 -3.85
C TYR A 187 7.31 -3.19 -4.12
N THR A 188 6.04 -3.50 -4.40
CA THR A 188 5.62 -4.87 -4.71
C THR A 188 6.19 -5.38 -6.03
N GLU A 189 6.33 -4.54 -7.07
CA GLU A 189 7.04 -4.93 -8.30
C GLU A 189 8.54 -5.17 -8.07
N ARG A 190 9.16 -4.43 -7.16
CA ARG A 190 10.55 -4.64 -6.76
C ARG A 190 10.70 -5.96 -6.02
N ALA A 191 9.77 -6.28 -5.13
CA ALA A 191 9.71 -7.56 -4.41
C ALA A 191 9.45 -8.75 -5.37
N ALA A 192 8.56 -8.57 -6.35
CA ALA A 192 8.25 -9.60 -7.35
C ALA A 192 9.42 -9.96 -8.29
N ARG A 193 10.52 -9.18 -8.28
CA ARG A 193 11.78 -9.53 -8.98
C ARG A 193 12.65 -10.49 -8.17
N VAL A 194 12.44 -10.59 -6.86
CA VAL A 194 13.17 -11.52 -5.98
C VAL A 194 12.51 -12.89 -6.00
N TYR A 195 11.20 -12.91 -5.76
CA TYR A 195 10.33 -14.09 -5.80
C TYR A 195 8.96 -13.69 -6.33
N PRO A 196 8.16 -14.61 -6.90
CA PRO A 196 6.81 -14.33 -7.36
C PRO A 196 5.93 -13.71 -6.25
N GLY A 197 5.09 -12.74 -6.61
CA GLY A 197 4.06 -12.20 -5.73
C GLY A 197 2.72 -12.87 -5.98
N TYR A 198 1.89 -13.03 -4.94
CA TYR A 198 0.62 -13.72 -5.06
C TYR A 198 -0.51 -12.98 -4.34
N MET A 199 -1.73 -13.12 -4.89
CA MET A 199 -2.96 -12.90 -4.16
C MET A 199 -3.35 -14.21 -3.46
N VAL A 200 -3.79 -14.10 -2.22
CA VAL A 200 -4.38 -15.17 -1.41
C VAL A 200 -5.87 -14.89 -1.29
N PRO A 201 -6.73 -15.50 -2.15
CA PRO A 201 -8.16 -15.15 -2.20
C PRO A 201 -8.92 -15.51 -0.93
N THR A 202 -8.44 -16.48 -0.15
CA THR A 202 -9.02 -16.89 1.13
C THR A 202 -8.68 -15.93 2.27
N SER A 203 -7.59 -15.18 2.16
CA SER A 203 -7.29 -14.07 3.08
C SER A 203 -8.10 -12.84 2.67
N ARG A 204 -9.04 -12.41 3.50
CA ARG A 204 -9.95 -11.29 3.19
C ARG A 204 -9.79 -10.14 4.14
N VAL A 205 -9.85 -8.92 3.58
CA VAL A 205 -9.89 -7.67 4.35
C VAL A 205 -10.98 -6.76 3.79
N ILE A 206 -11.60 -5.95 4.66
CA ILE A 206 -12.59 -4.96 4.27
C ILE A 206 -11.93 -3.58 4.25
N HIS A 207 -11.85 -2.97 3.09
CA HIS A 207 -11.37 -1.60 2.92
C HIS A 207 -12.53 -0.62 3.00
N LYS A 208 -12.63 0.13 4.10
CA LYS A 208 -13.76 1.01 4.42
C LYS A 208 -13.69 2.37 3.74
N MET A 209 -13.46 2.38 2.43
CA MET A 209 -13.54 3.60 1.63
C MET A 209 -14.96 4.18 1.64
N ALA A 210 -15.08 5.51 1.61
CA ALA A 210 -16.37 6.21 1.56
C ALA A 210 -17.18 5.83 0.30
N GLN A 211 -16.53 5.54 -0.81
CA GLN A 211 -17.14 5.13 -2.08
C GLN A 211 -16.26 4.10 -2.79
N ASN A 212 -16.86 3.10 -3.43
CA ASN A 212 -16.15 2.10 -4.22
C ASN A 212 -15.91 2.58 -5.66
N VAL A 213 -15.03 3.56 -5.82
CA VAL A 213 -14.67 4.15 -7.12
C VAL A 213 -13.15 4.16 -7.33
N GLU A 214 -12.71 4.09 -8.58
CA GLU A 214 -11.31 4.27 -8.94
C GLU A 214 -10.91 5.75 -8.86
N SER A 215 -9.63 6.02 -8.59
CA SER A 215 -9.10 7.39 -8.64
C SER A 215 -9.03 7.88 -10.08
N ASN A 216 -9.65 9.02 -10.36
CA ASN A 216 -9.68 9.62 -11.69
C ASN A 216 -9.53 11.15 -11.61
N VAL A 217 -8.44 11.69 -12.15
CA VAL A 217 -8.12 13.12 -12.11
C VAL A 217 -9.21 14.00 -12.70
N SER A 218 -9.99 13.49 -13.66
CA SER A 218 -11.06 14.25 -14.31
C SER A 218 -12.40 14.21 -13.55
N LEU A 219 -12.57 13.29 -12.60
CA LEU A 219 -13.83 13.06 -11.88
C LEU A 219 -13.75 13.32 -10.36
N ASP A 220 -12.58 13.13 -9.76
CA ASP A 220 -12.38 13.25 -8.31
C ASP A 220 -12.74 14.65 -7.77
N SER A 221 -13.07 14.71 -6.49
CA SER A 221 -13.37 15.94 -5.75
C SER A 221 -12.17 16.90 -5.72
N ILE A 222 -12.44 18.19 -5.57
CA ILE A 222 -11.41 19.24 -5.67
C ILE A 222 -10.32 19.12 -4.59
N ASP A 223 -10.68 18.69 -3.38
CA ASP A 223 -9.77 18.45 -2.27
C ASP A 223 -8.74 17.35 -2.56
N ARG A 224 -9.09 16.38 -3.42
CA ARG A 224 -8.18 15.30 -3.85
C ARG A 224 -7.28 15.68 -5.03
N VAL A 225 -7.65 16.71 -5.81
CA VAL A 225 -6.90 17.11 -7.01
C VAL A 225 -5.43 17.37 -6.76
N PRO A 226 -4.98 18.04 -5.68
CA PRO A 226 -3.55 18.25 -5.41
C PRO A 226 -2.73 16.96 -5.31
N ARG A 227 -3.33 15.85 -4.88
CA ARG A 227 -2.66 14.54 -4.74
C ARG A 227 -2.22 13.97 -6.10
N TYR A 228 -2.91 14.36 -7.19
CA TYR A 228 -2.57 13.91 -8.55
C TYR A 228 -1.20 14.38 -9.03
N PHE A 229 -0.64 15.45 -8.45
CA PHE A 229 0.76 15.79 -8.65
C PHE A 229 1.66 14.58 -8.36
N TYR A 230 1.47 13.93 -7.23
CA TYR A 230 2.24 12.75 -6.85
C TYR A 230 1.95 11.55 -7.76
N ALA A 231 0.68 11.28 -8.08
CA ALA A 231 0.29 10.18 -8.95
C ALA A 231 1.02 10.25 -10.31
N PHE A 232 1.02 11.42 -10.96
CA PHE A 232 1.68 11.58 -12.25
C PHE A 232 3.21 11.59 -12.16
N ARG A 233 3.78 12.23 -11.13
CA ARG A 233 5.22 12.20 -10.88
C ARG A 233 5.73 10.78 -10.65
N ASN A 234 5.08 10.04 -9.77
CA ASN A 234 5.47 8.69 -9.40
C ASN A 234 5.27 7.72 -10.58
N ARG A 235 4.19 7.90 -11.37
CA ARG A 235 3.96 7.13 -12.61
C ARG A 235 5.10 7.31 -13.61
N MET A 236 5.66 8.51 -13.76
CA MET A 236 6.82 8.75 -14.63
C MET A 236 8.04 7.97 -14.15
N TYR A 237 8.30 7.94 -12.84
CA TYR A 237 9.40 7.20 -12.25
C TYR A 237 9.31 5.69 -12.53
N PHE A 238 8.23 5.04 -12.09
CA PHE A 238 8.16 3.59 -12.24
C PHE A 238 7.93 3.15 -13.69
N SER A 239 7.28 3.95 -14.55
CA SER A 239 7.15 3.60 -15.97
C SER A 239 8.50 3.63 -16.70
N ARG A 240 9.38 4.57 -16.35
CA ARG A 240 10.76 4.62 -16.86
C ARG A 240 11.54 3.37 -16.43
N ASN A 241 11.42 2.95 -15.19
CA ASN A 241 12.09 1.76 -14.67
C ASN A 241 11.56 0.43 -15.28
N ARG A 242 10.40 0.46 -15.92
CA ARG A 242 9.82 -0.66 -16.66
C ARG A 242 10.26 -0.74 -18.14
N GLY A 243 11.11 0.16 -18.59
CA GLY A 243 11.65 0.23 -19.94
C GLY A 243 10.93 1.20 -20.88
N PHE A 244 11.60 1.52 -22.01
CA PHE A 244 11.23 2.59 -22.93
C PHE A 244 9.79 2.48 -23.46
N VAL A 245 9.36 1.29 -23.89
CA VAL A 245 8.00 1.09 -24.45
C VAL A 245 6.93 1.40 -23.40
N ARG A 246 7.15 1.01 -22.15
CA ARG A 246 6.19 1.29 -21.06
C ARG A 246 6.19 2.76 -20.67
N PHE A 247 7.35 3.40 -20.73
CA PHE A 247 7.49 4.83 -20.53
C PHE A 247 6.71 5.63 -21.60
N LEU A 248 6.83 5.26 -22.88
CA LEU A 248 6.08 5.89 -23.97
C LEU A 248 4.55 5.68 -23.81
N ARG A 249 4.12 4.46 -23.49
CA ARG A 249 2.71 4.17 -23.23
C ARG A 249 2.15 4.97 -22.05
N ALA A 250 2.96 5.23 -21.03
CA ALA A 250 2.56 6.07 -19.90
C ALA A 250 2.26 7.51 -20.35
N HIS A 251 3.08 8.10 -21.25
CA HIS A 251 2.83 9.42 -21.80
C HIS A 251 1.52 9.47 -22.61
N ILE A 252 1.28 8.48 -23.48
CA ILE A 252 0.04 8.39 -24.25
C ILE A 252 -1.17 8.33 -23.32
N ARG A 253 -1.11 7.50 -22.29
CA ARG A 253 -2.20 7.39 -21.29
C ARG A 253 -2.40 8.70 -20.54
N ILE A 254 -1.32 9.38 -20.13
CA ILE A 254 -1.41 10.67 -19.44
C ILE A 254 -2.02 11.74 -20.36
N ALA A 255 -1.64 11.77 -21.64
CA ALA A 255 -2.24 12.69 -22.60
C ALA A 255 -3.74 12.44 -22.77
N TYR A 256 -4.18 11.18 -22.81
CA TYR A 256 -5.59 10.81 -22.82
C TYR A 256 -6.31 11.28 -21.53
N GLU A 257 -5.75 11.01 -20.35
CA GLU A 257 -6.31 11.45 -19.07
C GLU A 257 -6.42 12.99 -18.99
N ALA A 258 -5.42 13.71 -19.52
CA ALA A 258 -5.44 15.17 -19.61
C ALA A 258 -6.54 15.68 -20.57
N ALA A 259 -6.72 15.03 -21.71
CA ALA A 259 -7.79 15.36 -22.65
C ALA A 259 -9.19 15.14 -22.03
N MET A 260 -9.37 14.06 -21.30
CA MET A 260 -10.64 13.76 -20.62
C MET A 260 -11.05 14.80 -19.57
N ILE A 261 -10.11 15.61 -19.04
CA ILE A 261 -10.44 16.74 -18.16
C ILE A 261 -11.32 17.78 -18.88
N PHE A 262 -11.14 17.96 -20.17
CA PHE A 262 -11.95 18.92 -20.95
C PHE A 262 -13.37 18.38 -21.24
N PHE A 263 -13.49 17.08 -21.48
CA PHE A 263 -14.77 16.47 -21.85
C PHE A 263 -15.68 16.17 -20.64
N ASN A 264 -15.08 15.92 -19.46
CA ASN A 264 -15.85 15.74 -18.24
C ASN A 264 -16.26 17.11 -17.66
N GLY A 265 -17.54 17.25 -17.29
CA GLY A 265 -18.13 18.53 -16.81
C GLY A 265 -17.65 19.00 -15.42
N GLN A 266 -16.60 18.42 -14.86
CA GLN A 266 -16.12 18.74 -13.51
C GLN A 266 -15.45 20.12 -13.42
N PRO A 267 -15.61 20.84 -12.30
CA PRO A 267 -15.04 22.18 -12.12
C PRO A 267 -13.50 22.16 -12.01
N LYS A 268 -12.90 23.37 -12.11
CA LYS A 268 -11.45 23.60 -11.91
C LYS A 268 -10.54 22.83 -12.88
N LYS A 269 -10.94 22.72 -14.15
CA LYS A 269 -10.18 22.04 -15.22
C LYS A 269 -8.70 22.47 -15.27
N MET A 270 -8.44 23.79 -15.18
CA MET A 270 -7.07 24.32 -15.21
C MET A 270 -6.22 23.86 -14.01
N LEU A 271 -6.82 23.71 -12.81
CA LEU A 271 -6.12 23.16 -11.65
C LEU A 271 -5.74 21.69 -11.88
N ARG A 272 -6.67 20.89 -12.41
CA ARG A 272 -6.44 19.48 -12.75
C ARG A 272 -5.29 19.34 -13.75
N LEU A 273 -5.34 20.09 -14.85
CA LEU A 273 -4.26 20.12 -15.85
C LEU A 273 -2.92 20.57 -15.26
N LYS A 274 -2.92 21.59 -14.40
CA LYS A 274 -1.71 22.05 -13.70
C LYS A 274 -1.07 20.91 -12.90
N MET A 275 -1.88 20.08 -12.19
CA MET A 275 -1.34 18.95 -11.43
C MET A 275 -0.77 17.88 -12.34
N VAL A 276 -1.43 17.55 -13.46
CA VAL A 276 -0.91 16.63 -14.48
C VAL A 276 0.43 17.12 -15.02
N LEU A 277 0.50 18.34 -15.54
CA LEU A 277 1.71 18.92 -16.14
C LEU A 277 2.85 19.00 -15.12
N LYS A 278 2.58 19.54 -13.92
CA LYS A 278 3.58 19.65 -12.86
C LYS A 278 4.10 18.26 -12.44
N GLY A 279 3.20 17.27 -12.32
CA GLY A 279 3.59 15.92 -11.98
C GLY A 279 4.48 15.28 -13.04
N VAL A 280 4.11 15.38 -14.33
CA VAL A 280 4.89 14.82 -15.43
C VAL A 280 6.27 15.48 -15.53
N THR A 281 6.33 16.81 -15.57
CA THR A 281 7.60 17.54 -15.70
C THR A 281 8.55 17.28 -14.55
N THR A 282 8.04 17.30 -13.32
CA THR A 282 8.84 16.93 -12.13
C THR A 282 9.27 15.47 -12.19
N GLY A 283 8.39 14.58 -12.66
CA GLY A 283 8.64 13.15 -12.75
C GLY A 283 9.78 12.76 -13.70
N TRP A 284 10.06 13.57 -14.73
CA TRP A 284 11.20 13.33 -15.62
C TRP A 284 12.55 13.41 -14.90
N PHE A 285 12.65 14.27 -13.90
CA PHE A 285 13.88 14.48 -13.12
C PHE A 285 13.84 13.80 -11.75
N PHE A 286 12.71 13.19 -11.39
CA PHE A 286 12.54 12.52 -10.11
C PHE A 286 13.36 11.22 -10.06
N LYS A 287 14.38 11.19 -9.21
CA LYS A 287 15.31 10.07 -9.03
C LYS A 287 15.56 9.82 -7.53
N PRO A 288 14.53 9.40 -6.78
CA PRO A 288 14.69 9.10 -5.37
C PRO A 288 15.61 7.89 -5.20
N LYS A 289 16.24 7.81 -4.02
CA LYS A 289 17.09 6.68 -3.64
C LYS A 289 16.27 5.69 -2.81
N VAL A 290 16.50 4.41 -3.06
CA VAL A 290 16.01 3.36 -2.18
C VAL A 290 16.91 3.32 -0.95
N GLU A 291 16.30 3.43 0.24
CA GLU A 291 17.00 3.30 1.52
C GLU A 291 16.99 1.84 1.97
N PHE A 292 18.00 1.44 2.73
CA PHE A 292 18.09 0.15 3.38
C PHE A 292 18.12 0.34 4.91
N ALA A 293 17.40 -0.51 5.61
CA ALA A 293 17.43 -0.57 7.07
C ALA A 293 18.46 -1.59 7.55
N LYS A 294 18.99 -1.40 8.76
CA LYS A 294 19.79 -2.43 9.42
C LYS A 294 18.90 -3.63 9.76
N ASN A 295 19.35 -4.83 9.47
CA ASN A 295 18.60 -6.04 9.80
C ASN A 295 19.02 -6.56 11.18
N LYS A 296 18.21 -6.30 12.20
CA LYS A 296 18.47 -6.70 13.59
C LYS A 296 18.62 -8.22 13.75
N ALA A 297 17.96 -9.02 12.92
CA ALA A 297 18.08 -10.49 12.97
C ALA A 297 19.43 -11.01 12.45
N LYS A 298 20.26 -10.17 11.82
CA LYS A 298 21.62 -10.51 11.33
C LYS A 298 22.75 -9.96 12.19
N GLY A 299 22.44 -9.15 13.16
CA GLY A 299 23.38 -8.59 14.14
C GLY A 299 23.24 -9.31 15.45
#